data_5836a72d8525e4c1fc7224f607b46f60
#
_entry.id   5836a72d8525e4c1fc7224f607b46f60
#
_cell.length_a   1.000
_cell.length_b   1.000
_cell.length_c   1.000
_cell.angle_alpha   90.00
_cell.angle_beta   90.00
_cell.angle_gamma   90.00
#
_symmetry.space_group_name_H-M   'P 1'
#
loop_
_entity.id
_entity.type
_entity.pdbx_description
1 polymer ?
#
loop_
_entity_poly.entity_id
_entity_poly.type
_entity_poly.pdbx_seq_one_letter_code
_entity_poly.pdbx_strand_id
1 'polypeptide(L)'
;MRYSGFRVIKEALMGHSGWKPIWRTPDPQGHYDYIIIGGGGHGLATAYYLAKEFKQKRIAVLEKGWIGGGNVGRNTTIIRSNYLLDGNEPFYEFSLKLWEGLE
;
A
#
# COMPACT_ATOMS: atom_id res chain seq x y z
N MET A 1 -13.84 -4.24 3.29
CA MET A 1 -15.13 -3.55 3.02
C MET A 1 -15.78 -4.22 1.80
N ARG A 2 -17.00 -4.76 1.92
CA ARG A 2 -17.69 -5.40 0.78
C ARG A 2 -18.69 -4.41 0.19
N TYR A 3 -18.61 -4.17 -1.11
CA TYR A 3 -19.59 -3.35 -1.84
C TYR A 3 -20.65 -4.24 -2.48
N SER A 4 -21.91 -3.81 -2.44
CA SER A 4 -22.97 -4.52 -3.16
C SER A 4 -22.86 -4.27 -4.67
N GLY A 5 -23.26 -5.24 -5.50
CA GLY A 5 -23.26 -5.08 -6.96
C GLY A 5 -24.09 -3.88 -7.41
N PHE A 6 -25.23 -3.63 -6.74
CA PHE A 6 -26.07 -2.47 -7.01
C PHE A 6 -25.33 -1.13 -6.80
N ARG A 7 -24.49 -1.03 -5.74
CA ARG A 7 -23.68 0.16 -5.50
C ARG A 7 -22.62 0.35 -6.58
N VAL A 8 -21.98 -0.73 -7.03
CA VAL A 8 -20.98 -0.67 -8.10
C VAL A 8 -21.61 -0.14 -9.39
N ILE A 9 -22.80 -0.64 -9.77
CA ILE A 9 -23.53 -0.18 -10.96
C ILE A 9 -23.93 1.31 -10.82
N LYS A 10 -24.49 1.69 -9.68
CA LYS A 10 -24.86 3.08 -9.41
C LYS A 10 -23.66 4.02 -9.55
N GLU A 11 -22.53 3.69 -8.91
CA GLU A 11 -21.32 4.51 -8.96
C GLU A 11 -20.72 4.57 -10.37
N ALA A 12 -20.80 3.48 -11.14
CA ALA A 12 -20.37 3.47 -12.54
C ALA A 12 -21.19 4.45 -13.38
N LEU A 13 -22.52 4.48 -13.21
CA LEU A 13 -23.40 5.43 -13.89
C LEU A 13 -23.18 6.89 -13.46
N MET A 14 -22.71 7.11 -12.24
CA MET A 14 -22.41 8.44 -11.69
C MET A 14 -20.95 8.86 -11.86
N GLY A 15 -20.18 8.22 -12.74
CA GLY A 15 -18.79 8.55 -13.00
C GLY A 15 -17.84 8.29 -11.81
N HIS A 16 -18.19 7.34 -10.92
CA HIS A 16 -17.40 6.95 -9.75
C HIS A 16 -17.14 8.07 -8.73
N SER A 17 -18.00 9.09 -8.69
CA SER A 17 -17.80 10.26 -7.82
C SER A 17 -18.13 10.03 -6.32
N GLY A 18 -18.88 8.98 -6.01
CA GLY A 18 -19.34 8.67 -4.65
C GLY A 18 -18.38 7.79 -3.81
N TRP A 19 -17.22 7.42 -4.36
CA TRP A 19 -16.23 6.63 -3.63
C TRP A 19 -15.42 7.51 -2.67
N LYS A 20 -15.38 7.13 -1.40
CA LYS A 20 -14.48 7.76 -0.43
C LYS A 20 -13.09 7.09 -0.51
N PRO A 21 -11.99 7.86 -0.43
CA PRO A 21 -10.67 7.29 -0.28
C PRO A 21 -10.60 6.33 0.92
N ILE A 22 -9.90 5.20 0.75
CA ILE A 22 -9.70 4.22 1.84
C ILE A 22 -8.70 4.77 2.86
N TRP A 23 -7.73 5.53 2.39
CA TRP A 23 -6.71 6.16 3.23
C TRP A 23 -7.24 7.40 3.96
N ARG A 24 -6.58 7.74 5.02
CA ARG A 24 -6.85 8.95 5.79
C ARG A 24 -5.77 10.00 5.49
N THR A 25 -6.17 11.24 5.50
CA THR A 25 -5.25 12.39 5.46
C THR A 25 -5.49 13.20 6.75
N PRO A 26 -4.94 12.75 7.89
CA PRO A 26 -5.07 13.45 9.15
C PRO A 26 -4.22 14.72 9.16
N ASP A 27 -4.55 15.67 10.02
CA ASP A 27 -3.69 16.81 10.28
C ASP A 27 -2.33 16.36 10.81
N PRO A 28 -1.23 17.00 10.37
CA PRO A 28 0.10 16.66 10.84
C PRO A 28 0.23 16.83 12.36
N GLN A 29 0.91 15.90 13.01
CA GLN A 29 1.28 16.02 14.41
C GLN A 29 2.56 16.82 14.56
N GLY A 30 2.79 17.42 15.73
CA GLY A 30 3.99 18.20 16.00
C GLY A 30 5.30 17.42 16.00
N HIS A 31 5.24 16.08 16.05
CA HIS A 31 6.44 15.22 16.07
C HIS A 31 6.14 13.81 15.53
N TYR A 32 7.09 13.28 14.77
CA TYR A 32 7.14 11.90 14.32
C TYR A 32 8.51 11.28 14.58
N ASP A 33 8.55 10.00 14.94
CA ASP A 33 9.79 9.24 15.08
C ASP A 33 10.37 8.86 13.70
N TYR A 34 9.49 8.57 12.74
CA TYR A 34 9.85 8.22 11.36
C TYR A 34 8.96 8.97 10.36
N ILE A 35 9.59 9.53 9.34
CA ILE A 35 8.91 10.14 8.20
C ILE A 35 9.36 9.41 6.93
N ILE A 36 8.41 8.85 6.20
CA ILE A 36 8.63 8.12 4.96
C ILE A 36 8.10 8.98 3.82
N ILE A 37 8.94 9.26 2.84
CA ILE A 37 8.57 10.05 1.66
C ILE A 37 8.22 9.10 0.51
N GLY A 38 6.96 9.17 0.08
CA GLY A 38 6.39 8.36 -0.98
C GLY A 38 5.48 7.24 -0.47
N GLY A 39 4.21 7.27 -0.89
CA GLY A 39 3.16 6.28 -0.59
C GLY A 39 3.06 5.17 -1.62
N GLY A 40 4.17 4.77 -2.24
CA GLY A 40 4.25 3.60 -3.11
C GLY A 40 4.45 2.30 -2.32
N GLY A 41 4.63 1.16 -3.02
CA GLY A 41 4.75 -0.16 -2.39
C GLY A 41 5.88 -0.24 -1.36
N HIS A 42 7.05 0.29 -1.68
CA HIS A 42 8.18 0.29 -0.75
C HIS A 42 7.93 1.16 0.48
N GLY A 43 7.41 2.38 0.27
CA GLY A 43 7.11 3.29 1.39
C GLY A 43 6.05 2.74 2.32
N LEU A 44 4.98 2.17 1.78
CA LEU A 44 3.92 1.55 2.58
C LEU A 44 4.39 0.30 3.31
N ALA A 45 5.17 -0.57 2.64
CA ALA A 45 5.77 -1.74 3.28
C ALA A 45 6.71 -1.33 4.42
N THR A 46 7.56 -0.32 4.20
CA THR A 46 8.45 0.22 5.24
C THR A 46 7.63 0.73 6.44
N ALA A 47 6.57 1.51 6.19
CA ALA A 47 5.70 2.00 7.26
C ALA A 47 5.03 0.85 8.03
N TYR A 48 4.53 -0.15 7.31
CA TYR A 48 3.89 -1.32 7.91
C TYR A 48 4.84 -2.09 8.83
N TYR A 49 6.03 -2.44 8.34
CA TYR A 49 6.98 -3.20 9.13
C TYR A 49 7.57 -2.41 10.29
N LEU A 50 7.83 -1.10 10.13
CA LEU A 50 8.19 -0.23 11.24
C LEU A 50 7.10 -0.17 12.31
N ALA A 51 5.83 -0.05 11.92
CA ALA A 51 4.72 -0.04 12.86
C ALA A 51 4.53 -1.40 13.55
N LYS A 52 4.76 -2.50 12.84
CA LYS A 52 4.68 -3.86 13.37
C LYS A 52 5.76 -4.13 14.40
N GLU A 53 7.00 -3.71 14.11
CA GLU A 53 8.16 -3.92 14.98
C GLU A 53 8.20 -2.93 16.15
N PHE A 54 7.95 -1.66 15.87
CA PHE A 54 8.05 -0.56 16.83
C PHE A 54 6.68 0.04 17.16
N LYS A 55 5.81 -0.74 17.80
CA LYS A 55 4.39 -0.43 18.05
C LYS A 55 4.10 0.94 18.70
N GLN A 56 5.07 1.50 19.45
CA GLN A 56 4.91 2.78 20.15
C GLN A 56 5.47 3.98 19.39
N LYS A 57 5.99 3.79 18.18
CA LYS A 57 6.58 4.85 17.37
C LYS A 57 5.53 5.54 16.49
N ARG A 58 5.67 6.86 16.37
CA ARG A 58 4.83 7.67 15.49
C ARG A 58 5.44 7.70 14.10
N ILE A 59 4.71 7.20 13.12
CA ILE A 59 5.18 7.05 11.75
C ILE A 59 4.27 7.86 10.82
N ALA A 60 4.85 8.70 9.97
CA ALA A 60 4.14 9.41 8.92
C ALA A 60 4.60 8.93 7.54
N VAL A 61 3.66 8.81 6.61
CA VAL A 61 3.94 8.63 5.19
C VAL A 61 3.48 9.90 4.46
N LEU A 62 4.41 10.57 3.79
CA LEU A 62 4.12 11.76 2.98
C LEU A 62 4.02 11.35 1.51
N GLU A 63 2.85 11.56 0.92
CA GLU A 63 2.59 11.27 -0.49
C GLU A 63 2.09 12.53 -1.20
N LYS A 64 2.72 12.91 -2.31
CA LYS A 64 2.39 14.13 -3.05
C LYS A 64 1.10 14.05 -3.86
N GLY A 65 0.67 12.83 -4.22
CA GLY A 65 -0.51 12.59 -5.04
C GLY A 65 -1.54 11.75 -4.29
N TRP A 66 -1.58 10.46 -4.56
CA TRP A 66 -2.43 9.51 -3.84
C TRP A 66 -1.67 8.21 -3.59
N ILE A 67 -2.04 7.52 -2.53
CA ILE A 67 -1.41 6.25 -2.13
C ILE A 67 -1.48 5.24 -3.28
N GLY A 68 -0.32 4.67 -3.63
CA GLY A 68 -0.21 3.73 -4.74
C GLY A 68 -0.26 4.36 -6.14
N GLY A 69 -0.36 5.67 -6.28
CA GLY A 69 -0.53 6.37 -7.56
C GLY A 69 0.64 6.25 -8.55
N GLY A 70 1.79 5.76 -8.09
CA GLY A 70 2.94 5.44 -8.92
C GLY A 70 2.87 4.06 -9.57
N ASN A 71 4.01 3.37 -9.65
CA ASN A 71 4.14 2.05 -10.30
C ASN A 71 3.27 0.98 -9.65
N VAL A 72 3.06 1.02 -8.34
CA VAL A 72 2.26 0.02 -7.62
C VAL A 72 0.83 -0.05 -8.13
N GLY A 73 0.19 1.08 -8.34
CA GLY A 73 -1.18 1.11 -8.85
C GLY A 73 -1.32 0.87 -10.35
N ARG A 74 -0.20 0.70 -11.06
CA ARG A 74 -0.15 0.52 -12.52
C ARG A 74 0.45 -0.80 -12.95
N ASN A 75 0.75 -1.69 -12.01
CA ASN A 75 1.34 -2.99 -12.29
C ASN A 75 0.25 -4.03 -12.58
N THR A 76 0.69 -5.20 -13.04
CA THR A 76 -0.20 -6.33 -13.36
C THR A 76 -0.72 -7.08 -12.14
N THR A 77 -0.34 -6.67 -10.93
CA THR A 77 -0.71 -7.31 -9.65
C THR A 77 -0.34 -8.79 -9.53
N ILE A 78 0.64 -9.25 -10.30
CA ILE A 78 1.15 -10.61 -10.24
C ILE A 78 2.30 -10.66 -9.23
N ILE A 79 2.15 -11.43 -8.18
CA ILE A 79 3.17 -11.70 -7.16
C ILE A 79 3.68 -13.12 -7.40
N ARG A 80 4.99 -13.25 -7.63
CA ARG A 80 5.63 -14.55 -7.93
C ARG A 80 7.09 -14.55 -7.49
N SER A 81 7.67 -15.76 -7.32
CA SER A 81 9.09 -15.94 -6.98
C SER A 81 9.94 -16.45 -8.15
N ASN A 82 9.32 -17.01 -9.20
CA ASN A 82 10.01 -17.66 -10.32
C ASN A 82 10.60 -16.68 -11.34
N TYR A 83 11.57 -15.90 -10.93
CA TYR A 83 12.34 -15.02 -11.80
C TYR A 83 13.57 -15.74 -12.36
N LEU A 84 13.84 -15.50 -13.67
CA LEU A 84 14.85 -16.22 -14.44
C LEU A 84 16.30 -15.76 -14.19
N LEU A 85 16.53 -14.83 -13.28
CA LEU A 85 17.87 -14.34 -12.98
C LEU A 85 18.46 -15.13 -11.79
N ASP A 86 19.53 -15.87 -12.08
CA ASP A 86 20.25 -16.63 -11.09
C ASP A 86 20.67 -15.76 -9.88
N GLY A 87 20.49 -16.29 -8.69
CA GLY A 87 20.83 -15.62 -7.43
C GLY A 87 19.75 -14.67 -6.87
N ASN A 88 18.69 -14.39 -7.63
CA ASN A 88 17.58 -13.55 -7.14
C ASN A 88 16.47 -14.35 -6.44
N GLU A 89 16.46 -15.66 -6.58
CA GLU A 89 15.43 -16.54 -6.02
C GLU A 89 15.20 -16.33 -4.52
N PRO A 90 16.22 -16.30 -3.65
CA PRO A 90 16.00 -16.12 -2.21
C PRO A 90 15.32 -14.77 -1.88
N PHE A 91 15.62 -13.73 -2.63
CA PHE A 91 15.01 -12.41 -2.46
C PHE A 91 13.53 -12.44 -2.83
N TYR A 92 13.18 -13.04 -3.97
CA TYR A 92 11.79 -13.11 -4.41
C TYR A 92 10.95 -14.10 -3.59
N GLU A 93 11.52 -15.20 -3.14
CA GLU A 93 10.86 -16.12 -2.20
C GLU A 93 10.56 -15.44 -0.87
N PHE A 94 11.51 -14.68 -0.34
CA PHE A 94 11.29 -13.91 0.87
C PHE A 94 10.20 -12.85 0.68
N SER A 95 10.20 -12.15 -0.46
CA SER A 95 9.17 -11.19 -0.81
C SER A 95 7.78 -11.85 -0.88
N LEU A 96 7.67 -13.03 -1.49
CA LEU A 96 6.41 -13.78 -1.56
C LEU A 96 5.89 -14.12 -0.16
N LYS A 97 6.75 -14.63 0.73
CA LYS A 97 6.40 -14.91 2.14
C LYS A 97 5.92 -13.67 2.90
N LEU A 98 6.51 -12.51 2.60
CA LEU A 98 6.04 -11.25 3.20
C LEU A 98 4.63 -10.88 2.74
N TRP A 99 4.29 -11.13 1.47
CA TRP A 99 2.94 -10.91 0.95
C TRP A 99 1.92 -11.89 1.55
N GLU A 100 2.26 -13.17 1.66
CA GLU A 100 1.42 -14.18 2.30
C GLU A 100 1.15 -13.86 3.78
N GLY A 101 2.10 -13.22 4.45
CA GLY A 101 1.99 -12.81 5.85
C GLY A 101 1.24 -11.49 6.10
N LEU A 102 0.60 -10.90 5.09
CA LEU A 102 -0.22 -9.68 5.23
C LEU A 102 -1.70 -9.96 5.54
N GLU A 103 -2.12 -11.22 5.63
CA GLU A 103 -3.49 -11.62 5.98
C GLU A 103 -3.83 -11.38 7.46
#